data_0a765b2a18a9952d77619bf60f6dc532
#
_entry.id   0a765b2a18a9952d77619bf60f6dc532
#
_cell.length_a   1.000
_cell.length_b   1.000
_cell.length_c   1.000
_cell.angle_alpha   90.00
_cell.angle_beta   90.00
_cell.angle_gamma   90.00
#
_symmetry.space_group_name_H-M   'P 1'
#
loop_
_entity.id
_entity.type
_entity.pdbx_description
1 polymer ?
#
loop_
_entity_poly.entity_id
_entity_poly.type
_entity_poly.pdbx_seq_one_letter_code
_entity_poly.pdbx_strand_id
1 'polypeptide(L)'
;LIGLVGSEMCIRDRSISDVDVALEILSSMGAQIRRLSKSKIEVDTSRIKDGTVPYELARSTRGSSYFLGALLGRFKKASVPLPGGCDLGSRPIDQHIKCFEALGAKTDIKHGIVDLSADRLIGTQIYFDKVTVGGTINALLACAKAEGLTIIENAAKEPHIVDLANFLNSMGADIMGAGTDVIKVKGVSQLHGTEYSVIPDQIEAGTFMVAAAATCGDITLKNVIPKHLEPITAKLRKIGVYVEIEDDTDNVRVVGRPHYEGTDIKTSPHPGFPTDMQPQMTTLLAMSNGTSMVTESIFDTRFKYVDELRRMGADITVDSRVAVVRGVDHLCLLYTSP
;
A
#
# COMPACT_ATOMS: atom_id res chain seq x y z
N LEU A 1 -1.33 12.98 1.31
CA LEU A 1 -2.19 13.39 2.45
C LEU A 1 -1.86 14.81 2.92
N ILE A 2 -0.61 15.04 3.19
CA ILE A 2 -0.07 16.33 3.64
C ILE A 2 -0.46 17.50 2.72
N GLY A 3 -0.72 17.22 1.42
CA GLY A 3 -1.16 18.23 0.46
C GLY A 3 -2.57 18.80 0.69
N LEU A 4 -3.42 18.16 1.50
CA LEU A 4 -4.81 18.61 1.73
C LEU A 4 -4.93 19.78 2.70
N VAL A 5 -3.94 20.00 3.55
CA VAL A 5 -4.01 20.97 4.66
C VAL A 5 -2.94 22.03 4.51
N GLY A 6 -3.32 23.26 4.65
CA GLY A 6 -2.40 24.41 4.69
C GLY A 6 -1.85 24.70 6.09
N SER A 7 -1.58 23.67 6.91
CA SER A 7 -1.15 23.80 8.30
C SER A 7 0.00 22.85 8.65
N GLU A 8 0.67 23.09 9.77
CA GLU A 8 1.73 22.21 10.27
C GLU A 8 1.21 20.87 10.73
N MET A 9 1.95 19.81 10.42
CA MET A 9 1.67 18.44 10.82
C MET A 9 2.91 17.74 11.34
N CYS A 10 2.78 16.98 12.43
CA CYS A 10 3.81 16.09 12.93
C CYS A 10 3.42 14.64 12.69
N ILE A 11 4.25 13.90 11.98
CA ILE A 11 3.99 12.49 11.63
C ILE A 11 5.14 11.64 12.18
N ARG A 12 4.81 10.54 12.87
CA ARG A 12 5.75 9.45 13.08
C ARG A 12 5.81 8.62 11.82
N ASP A 13 6.97 8.59 11.20
CA ASP A 13 7.16 8.01 9.89
C ASP A 13 8.41 7.12 9.83
N ARG A 14 8.55 6.38 8.73
CA ARG A 14 9.69 5.52 8.44
C ARG A 14 10.71 6.25 7.58
N SER A 15 11.99 5.96 7.81
CA SER A 15 13.06 6.43 6.93
C SER A 15 13.24 5.42 5.80
N ILE A 16 12.39 5.51 4.78
CA ILE A 16 12.45 4.70 3.55
C ILE A 16 12.47 5.60 2.32
N SER A 17 13.04 5.12 1.23
CA SER A 17 13.25 5.90 0.01
C SER A 17 11.97 6.51 -0.58
N ASP A 18 10.85 5.77 -0.58
CA ASP A 18 9.58 6.28 -1.09
C ASP A 18 9.04 7.46 -0.28
N VAL A 19 9.27 7.46 1.04
CA VAL A 19 8.93 8.60 1.91
C VAL A 19 9.82 9.79 1.60
N ASP A 20 11.13 9.57 1.43
CA ASP A 20 12.07 10.65 1.10
C ASP A 20 11.69 11.30 -0.24
N VAL A 21 11.35 10.51 -1.26
CA VAL A 21 10.85 11.04 -2.55
C VAL A 21 9.54 11.82 -2.38
N ALA A 22 8.60 11.33 -1.58
CA ALA A 22 7.35 12.04 -1.33
C ALA A 22 7.58 13.39 -0.63
N LEU A 23 8.52 13.44 0.32
CA LEU A 23 8.93 14.67 0.98
C LEU A 23 9.64 15.63 0.03
N GLU A 24 10.47 15.11 -0.88
CA GLU A 24 11.13 15.92 -1.91
C GLU A 24 10.12 16.54 -2.88
N ILE A 25 9.11 15.77 -3.32
CA ILE A 25 7.99 16.30 -4.10
C ILE A 25 7.31 17.46 -3.35
N LEU A 26 6.93 17.25 -2.09
CA LEU A 26 6.28 18.28 -1.29
C LEU A 26 7.16 19.52 -1.09
N SER A 27 8.44 19.32 -0.82
CA SER A 27 9.42 20.42 -0.68
C SER A 27 9.55 21.23 -1.96
N SER A 28 9.63 20.56 -3.11
CA SER A 28 9.71 21.22 -4.43
C SER A 28 8.44 22.01 -4.77
N MET A 29 7.29 21.59 -4.25
CA MET A 29 6.02 22.31 -4.35
C MET A 29 5.90 23.50 -3.38
N GLY A 30 6.84 23.63 -2.45
CA GLY A 30 6.90 24.75 -1.49
C GLY A 30 6.55 24.38 -0.05
N ALA A 31 6.37 23.12 0.29
CA ALA A 31 6.20 22.69 1.67
C ALA A 31 7.50 22.90 2.47
N GLN A 32 7.36 23.24 3.75
CA GLN A 32 8.45 23.26 4.69
C GLN A 32 8.48 21.95 5.47
N ILE A 33 9.63 21.27 5.44
CA ILE A 33 9.81 19.96 6.07
C ILE A 33 10.90 20.07 7.12
N ARG A 34 10.59 19.61 8.33
CA ARG A 34 11.52 19.56 9.46
C ARG A 34 11.56 18.15 10.04
N ARG A 35 12.71 17.50 10.00
CA ARG A 35 12.94 16.22 10.69
C ARG A 35 13.17 16.50 12.18
N LEU A 36 12.24 16.03 13.02
CA LEU A 36 12.32 16.20 14.49
C LEU A 36 13.10 15.03 15.12
N SER A 37 13.06 13.83 14.50
CA SER A 37 13.85 12.67 14.91
C SER A 37 14.01 11.72 13.72
N LYS A 38 14.62 10.54 13.93
CA LYS A 38 14.72 9.47 12.90
C LYS A 38 13.37 9.01 12.38
N SER A 39 12.31 9.11 13.20
CA SER A 39 10.98 8.60 12.90
C SER A 39 9.87 9.66 13.03
N LYS A 40 10.22 10.93 13.20
CA LYS A 40 9.24 12.02 13.35
C LYS A 40 9.58 13.17 12.42
N ILE A 41 8.64 13.54 11.58
CA ILE A 41 8.74 14.66 10.65
C ILE A 41 7.60 15.64 10.92
N GLU A 42 7.88 16.90 10.69
CA GLU A 42 6.91 17.99 10.66
C GLU A 42 6.84 18.53 9.24
N VAL A 43 5.64 18.70 8.73
CA VAL A 43 5.41 19.18 7.37
C VAL A 43 4.40 20.32 7.39
N ASP A 44 4.83 21.50 6.97
CA ASP A 44 3.98 22.66 6.75
C ASP A 44 3.74 22.84 5.24
N THR A 45 2.49 22.66 4.81
CA THR A 45 2.07 22.81 3.42
C THR A 45 1.39 24.13 3.12
N SER A 46 1.41 25.11 4.04
CA SER A 46 0.73 26.41 3.90
C SER A 46 1.18 27.19 2.66
N ARG A 47 2.43 27.00 2.26
CA ARG A 47 3.06 27.70 1.13
C ARG A 47 2.89 27.03 -0.24
N ILE A 48 2.31 25.85 -0.31
CA ILE A 48 2.00 25.20 -1.59
C ILE A 48 0.88 26.01 -2.26
N LYS A 49 1.15 26.48 -3.48
CA LYS A 49 0.25 27.45 -4.16
C LYS A 49 -0.57 26.85 -5.29
N ASP A 50 -0.12 25.74 -5.86
CA ASP A 50 -0.78 25.10 -7.01
C ASP A 50 -0.76 23.57 -6.92
N GLY A 51 -1.46 22.93 -7.85
CA GLY A 51 -1.63 21.49 -7.91
C GLY A 51 -0.68 20.78 -8.90
N THR A 52 0.52 21.32 -9.16
CA THR A 52 1.47 20.74 -10.14
C THR A 52 2.58 19.98 -9.45
N VAL A 53 2.75 18.71 -9.82
CA VAL A 53 3.81 17.82 -9.31
C VAL A 53 4.98 17.77 -10.31
N PRO A 54 6.26 17.92 -9.86
CA PRO A 54 7.42 17.84 -10.74
C PRO A 54 7.53 16.49 -11.47
N TYR A 55 7.78 16.54 -12.77
CA TYR A 55 7.75 15.38 -13.65
C TYR A 55 8.75 14.29 -13.25
N GLU A 56 10.01 14.64 -13.04
CA GLU A 56 11.08 13.67 -12.74
C GLU A 56 10.86 12.98 -11.39
N LEU A 57 10.44 13.72 -10.38
CA LEU A 57 10.17 13.17 -9.05
C LEU A 57 8.93 12.26 -9.05
N ALA A 58 7.87 12.64 -9.77
CA ALA A 58 6.65 11.84 -9.84
C ALA A 58 6.90 10.46 -10.44
N ARG A 59 7.81 10.34 -11.41
CA ARG A 59 8.15 9.07 -12.07
C ARG A 59 8.97 8.13 -11.21
N SER A 60 9.67 8.62 -10.20
CA SER A 60 10.54 7.80 -9.35
C SER A 60 9.77 6.97 -8.30
N THR A 61 8.53 7.33 -8.01
CA THR A 61 7.68 6.60 -7.06
C THR A 61 6.25 6.42 -7.55
N ARG A 62 5.67 5.28 -7.23
CA ARG A 62 4.25 5.02 -7.50
C ARG A 62 3.33 5.82 -6.57
N GLY A 63 3.82 6.21 -5.41
CA GLY A 63 3.10 7.05 -4.44
C GLY A 63 2.69 8.41 -4.99
N SER A 64 3.33 8.88 -6.07
CA SER A 64 2.97 10.14 -6.74
C SER A 64 1.51 10.19 -7.20
N SER A 65 0.90 9.04 -7.53
CA SER A 65 -0.52 8.98 -7.90
C SER A 65 -1.48 9.47 -6.82
N TYR A 66 -1.09 9.45 -5.54
CA TYR A 66 -1.93 9.93 -4.43
C TYR A 66 -2.05 11.45 -4.40
N PHE A 67 -1.13 12.16 -5.03
CA PHE A 67 -1.25 13.59 -5.21
C PHE A 67 -2.45 14.01 -6.06
N LEU A 68 -2.95 13.14 -6.95
CA LEU A 68 -4.15 13.44 -7.76
C LEU A 68 -5.35 13.80 -6.87
N GLY A 69 -5.73 12.91 -5.95
CA GLY A 69 -6.86 13.14 -5.05
C GLY A 69 -6.61 14.27 -4.06
N ALA A 70 -5.40 14.33 -3.49
CA ALA A 70 -5.03 15.34 -2.50
C ALA A 70 -5.07 16.76 -3.09
N LEU A 71 -4.46 16.96 -4.25
CA LEU A 71 -4.40 18.28 -4.91
C LEU A 71 -5.75 18.68 -5.51
N LEU A 72 -6.48 17.73 -6.11
CA LEU A 72 -7.83 17.99 -6.59
C LEU A 72 -8.75 18.43 -5.43
N GLY A 73 -8.71 17.74 -4.30
CA GLY A 73 -9.48 18.12 -3.11
C GLY A 73 -9.14 19.52 -2.62
N ARG A 74 -7.84 19.87 -2.58
CA ARG A 74 -7.36 21.16 -2.06
C ARG A 74 -7.53 22.32 -3.03
N PHE A 75 -7.09 22.15 -4.27
CA PHE A 75 -6.97 23.24 -5.25
C PHE A 75 -8.03 23.20 -6.35
N LYS A 76 -8.88 22.16 -6.38
CA LYS A 76 -9.81 21.89 -7.50
C LYS A 76 -9.07 21.69 -8.83
N LYS A 77 -7.77 21.48 -8.75
CA LYS A 77 -6.88 21.29 -9.90
C LYS A 77 -5.70 20.40 -9.46
N ALA A 78 -5.33 19.46 -10.32
CA ALA A 78 -4.13 18.66 -10.14
C ALA A 78 -3.49 18.38 -11.50
N SER A 79 -2.16 18.49 -11.59
CA SER A 79 -1.36 18.11 -12.74
C SER A 79 -0.26 17.17 -12.24
N VAL A 80 -0.42 15.88 -12.51
CA VAL A 80 0.46 14.83 -11.97
C VAL A 80 0.90 13.91 -13.09
N PRO A 81 2.21 13.74 -13.31
CA PRO A 81 2.72 12.75 -14.23
C PRO A 81 2.27 11.32 -13.85
N LEU A 82 1.96 10.51 -14.83
CA LEU A 82 1.69 9.09 -14.61
C LEU A 82 2.83 8.45 -13.83
N PRO A 83 2.52 7.70 -12.76
CA PRO A 83 3.54 7.18 -11.89
C PRO A 83 4.41 6.16 -12.64
N GLY A 84 5.72 6.24 -12.44
CA GLY A 84 6.67 5.21 -12.80
C GLY A 84 6.66 4.05 -11.79
N GLY A 85 7.78 3.37 -11.65
CA GLY A 85 8.01 2.36 -10.63
C GLY A 85 7.80 0.92 -11.11
N CYS A 86 7.50 0.02 -10.21
CA CYS A 86 7.60 -1.43 -10.32
C CYS A 86 6.91 -2.02 -11.56
N ASP A 87 7.63 -2.86 -12.32
CA ASP A 87 7.16 -3.54 -13.53
C ASP A 87 6.34 -4.82 -13.18
N LEU A 88 5.17 -4.62 -12.58
CA LEU A 88 4.20 -5.68 -12.25
C LEU A 88 3.05 -5.79 -13.28
N GLY A 89 3.26 -5.26 -14.49
CA GLY A 89 2.25 -5.19 -15.54
C GLY A 89 1.45 -3.89 -15.54
N SER A 90 0.39 -3.88 -16.36
CA SER A 90 -0.49 -2.71 -16.48
C SER A 90 -1.17 -2.38 -15.16
N ARG A 91 -1.07 -1.14 -14.73
CA ARG A 91 -1.75 -0.61 -13.53
C ARG A 91 -2.57 0.61 -13.92
N PRO A 92 -3.71 0.38 -14.57
CA PRO A 92 -4.56 1.46 -15.05
C PRO A 92 -5.07 2.31 -13.89
N ILE A 93 -5.23 3.60 -14.14
CA ILE A 93 -5.83 4.57 -13.20
C ILE A 93 -7.30 4.86 -13.52
N ASP A 94 -7.94 3.99 -14.31
CA ASP A 94 -9.32 4.09 -14.75
C ASP A 94 -10.31 4.34 -13.61
N GLN A 95 -10.15 3.59 -12.49
CA GLN A 95 -11.00 3.73 -11.32
C GLN A 95 -10.75 5.04 -10.55
N HIS A 96 -9.53 5.58 -10.59
CA HIS A 96 -9.22 6.90 -10.04
C HIS A 96 -9.93 7.98 -10.84
N ILE A 97 -9.82 7.92 -12.17
CA ILE A 97 -10.47 8.87 -13.08
C ILE A 97 -11.98 8.82 -12.94
N LYS A 98 -12.56 7.60 -12.97
CA LYS A 98 -14.00 7.40 -12.73
C LYS A 98 -14.49 8.09 -11.46
N CYS A 99 -13.72 7.97 -10.37
CA CYS A 99 -14.03 8.65 -9.12
C CYS A 99 -14.01 10.18 -9.25
N PHE A 100 -12.96 10.74 -9.85
CA PHE A 100 -12.83 12.19 -9.99
C PHE A 100 -13.89 12.78 -10.90
N GLU A 101 -14.22 12.12 -12.01
CA GLU A 101 -15.29 12.52 -12.92
C GLU A 101 -16.67 12.44 -12.26
N ALA A 102 -16.93 11.42 -11.45
CA ALA A 102 -18.16 11.31 -10.67
C ALA A 102 -18.32 12.49 -9.68
N LEU A 103 -17.22 13.00 -9.13
CA LEU A 103 -17.22 14.20 -8.27
C LEU A 103 -17.36 15.51 -9.07
N GLY A 104 -17.39 15.47 -10.41
CA GLY A 104 -17.53 16.64 -11.29
C GLY A 104 -16.21 17.19 -11.83
N ALA A 105 -15.09 16.49 -11.67
CA ALA A 105 -13.84 16.91 -12.28
C ALA A 105 -13.79 16.57 -13.78
N LYS A 106 -13.09 17.40 -14.54
CA LYS A 106 -12.70 17.14 -15.94
C LYS A 106 -11.31 16.54 -15.93
N THR A 107 -11.12 15.48 -16.72
CA THR A 107 -9.84 14.78 -16.86
C THR A 107 -9.28 14.95 -18.26
N ASP A 108 -8.03 15.31 -18.38
CA ASP A 108 -7.26 15.28 -19.62
C ASP A 108 -5.94 14.53 -19.39
N ILE A 109 -5.61 13.60 -20.29
CA ILE A 109 -4.38 12.84 -20.21
C ILE A 109 -3.57 13.06 -21.48
N LYS A 110 -2.50 13.82 -21.36
CA LYS A 110 -1.61 14.16 -22.47
C LYS A 110 -0.15 13.99 -22.08
N HIS A 111 0.63 13.44 -22.97
CA HIS A 111 2.08 13.29 -22.79
C HIS A 111 2.49 12.60 -21.48
N GLY A 112 1.65 11.67 -20.97
CA GLY A 112 1.90 10.99 -19.70
C GLY A 112 1.62 11.84 -18.46
N ILE A 113 0.90 12.94 -18.57
CA ILE A 113 0.46 13.78 -17.46
C ILE A 113 -1.06 13.68 -17.35
N VAL A 114 -1.53 13.54 -16.12
CA VAL A 114 -2.96 13.56 -15.78
C VAL A 114 -3.29 14.96 -15.26
N ASP A 115 -4.09 15.69 -16.02
CA ASP A 115 -4.59 17.00 -15.66
C ASP A 115 -6.05 16.88 -15.21
N LEU A 116 -6.31 17.30 -13.98
CA LEU A 116 -7.64 17.33 -13.38
C LEU A 116 -8.04 18.77 -13.10
N SER A 117 -9.29 19.11 -13.36
CA SER A 117 -9.86 20.43 -13.01
C SER A 117 -11.33 20.32 -12.66
N ALA A 118 -11.79 21.10 -11.69
CA ALA A 118 -13.19 21.20 -11.30
C ALA A 118 -13.49 22.61 -10.79
N ASP A 119 -14.67 23.13 -11.11
CA ASP A 119 -15.17 24.35 -10.47
C ASP A 119 -15.58 24.03 -9.01
N ARG A 120 -16.26 22.90 -8.84
CA ARG A 120 -16.72 22.37 -7.56
C ARG A 120 -16.59 20.86 -7.57
N LEU A 121 -16.32 20.25 -6.41
CA LEU A 121 -16.43 18.80 -6.20
C LEU A 121 -17.72 18.55 -5.42
N ILE A 122 -18.60 17.73 -5.96
CA ILE A 122 -19.91 17.44 -5.37
C ILE A 122 -19.98 15.98 -4.98
N GLY A 123 -20.34 15.73 -3.71
CA GLY A 123 -20.51 14.37 -3.19
C GLY A 123 -21.57 13.60 -3.96
N THR A 124 -21.29 12.34 -4.22
CA THR A 124 -22.13 11.45 -5.03
C THR A 124 -21.93 9.99 -4.64
N GLN A 125 -22.67 9.08 -5.24
CA GLN A 125 -22.43 7.65 -5.14
C GLN A 125 -21.36 7.21 -6.16
N ILE A 126 -20.33 6.55 -5.70
CA ILE A 126 -19.20 6.04 -6.48
C ILE A 126 -19.13 4.53 -6.29
N TYR A 127 -19.28 3.77 -7.37
CA TYR A 127 -19.10 2.31 -7.38
C TYR A 127 -17.82 1.96 -8.13
N PHE A 128 -16.88 1.27 -7.47
CA PHE A 128 -15.70 0.73 -8.12
C PHE A 128 -16.00 -0.61 -8.78
N ASP A 129 -15.69 -0.75 -10.07
CA ASP A 129 -15.92 -1.98 -10.83
C ASP A 129 -15.06 -3.13 -10.32
N LYS A 130 -13.93 -2.80 -9.70
CA LYS A 130 -13.02 -3.72 -9.00
C LYS A 130 -12.48 -3.06 -7.74
N VAL A 131 -12.25 -3.86 -6.71
CA VAL A 131 -11.59 -3.38 -5.48
C VAL A 131 -10.22 -2.81 -5.85
N THR A 132 -9.97 -1.57 -5.46
CA THR A 132 -8.74 -0.85 -5.77
C THR A 132 -8.26 -0.01 -4.59
N VAL A 133 -7.08 -0.32 -4.08
CA VAL A 133 -6.46 0.42 -2.99
C VAL A 133 -6.19 1.87 -3.40
N GLY A 134 -5.49 2.05 -4.53
CA GLY A 134 -5.15 3.39 -5.03
C GLY A 134 -6.36 4.25 -5.34
N GLY A 135 -7.41 3.65 -5.97
CA GLY A 135 -8.67 4.33 -6.21
C GLY A 135 -9.37 4.76 -4.92
N THR A 136 -9.43 3.88 -3.92
CA THR A 136 -10.05 4.19 -2.62
C THR A 136 -9.30 5.30 -1.88
N ILE A 137 -7.95 5.26 -1.86
CA ILE A 137 -7.14 6.34 -1.26
C ILE A 137 -7.43 7.67 -1.94
N ASN A 138 -7.37 7.72 -3.28
CA ASN A 138 -7.63 8.95 -4.03
C ASN A 138 -9.06 9.46 -3.86
N ALA A 139 -10.03 8.55 -3.77
CA ALA A 139 -11.42 8.91 -3.47
C ALA A 139 -11.53 9.56 -2.09
N LEU A 140 -10.97 8.96 -1.04
CA LEU A 140 -10.98 9.53 0.32
C LEU A 140 -10.37 10.93 0.35
N LEU A 141 -9.22 11.10 -0.32
CA LEU A 141 -8.51 12.38 -0.37
C LEU A 141 -9.31 13.49 -1.08
N ALA A 142 -9.96 13.18 -2.20
CA ALA A 142 -10.75 14.14 -2.94
C ALA A 142 -12.11 14.42 -2.26
N CYS A 143 -12.78 13.36 -1.77
CA CYS A 143 -14.11 13.45 -1.15
C CYS A 143 -14.09 14.19 0.19
N ALA A 144 -12.97 14.16 0.94
CA ALA A 144 -12.84 14.89 2.21
C ALA A 144 -13.13 16.40 2.07
N LYS A 145 -13.00 16.94 0.86
CA LYS A 145 -13.25 18.35 0.52
C LYS A 145 -14.37 18.55 -0.50
N ALA A 146 -15.12 17.50 -0.88
CA ALA A 146 -16.27 17.62 -1.76
C ALA A 146 -17.49 18.14 -0.99
N GLU A 147 -18.37 18.87 -1.66
CA GLU A 147 -19.60 19.38 -1.04
C GLU A 147 -20.65 18.27 -0.91
N GLY A 148 -21.17 18.06 0.30
CA GLY A 148 -22.19 17.06 0.56
C GLY A 148 -21.66 15.69 0.99
N LEU A 149 -22.44 14.65 0.74
CA LEU A 149 -22.13 13.27 1.11
C LEU A 149 -21.68 12.47 -0.10
N THR A 150 -20.54 11.79 0.02
CA THR A 150 -20.09 10.77 -0.95
C THR A 150 -20.24 9.39 -0.34
N ILE A 151 -20.75 8.44 -1.10
CA ILE A 151 -20.82 7.02 -0.76
C ILE A 151 -19.92 6.26 -1.73
N ILE A 152 -18.89 5.62 -1.21
CA ILE A 152 -17.93 4.83 -2.00
C ILE A 152 -18.28 3.36 -1.76
N GLU A 153 -18.66 2.65 -2.82
CA GLU A 153 -19.02 1.24 -2.80
C GLU A 153 -17.94 0.38 -3.47
N ASN A 154 -17.84 -0.87 -3.04
CA ASN A 154 -16.77 -1.80 -3.42
C ASN A 154 -15.36 -1.23 -3.11
N ALA A 155 -15.26 -0.53 -1.99
CA ALA A 155 -14.03 0.07 -1.49
C ALA A 155 -13.02 -0.99 -1.04
N ALA A 156 -11.74 -0.65 -1.09
CA ALA A 156 -10.67 -1.44 -0.50
C ALA A 156 -10.76 -1.40 1.04
N LYS A 157 -10.40 -2.52 1.69
CA LYS A 157 -10.57 -2.75 3.14
C LYS A 157 -9.25 -2.83 3.90
N GLU A 158 -8.14 -2.69 3.20
CA GLU A 158 -6.79 -2.84 3.73
C GLU A 158 -6.56 -1.95 4.95
N PRO A 159 -5.75 -2.40 5.94
CA PRO A 159 -5.51 -1.66 7.18
C PRO A 159 -5.08 -0.20 6.97
N HIS A 160 -4.29 0.07 5.94
CA HIS A 160 -3.85 1.43 5.63
C HIS A 160 -4.95 2.33 5.02
N ILE A 161 -6.09 1.75 4.55
CA ILE A 161 -7.29 2.55 4.22
C ILE A 161 -7.96 3.05 5.50
N VAL A 162 -8.03 2.17 6.52
CA VAL A 162 -8.56 2.54 7.84
C VAL A 162 -7.67 3.60 8.49
N ASP A 163 -6.35 3.40 8.43
CA ASP A 163 -5.36 4.35 8.95
C ASP A 163 -5.45 5.72 8.28
N LEU A 164 -5.60 5.75 6.95
CA LEU A 164 -5.85 6.97 6.19
C LEU A 164 -7.13 7.68 6.63
N ALA A 165 -8.22 6.94 6.80
CA ALA A 165 -9.49 7.53 7.24
C ALA A 165 -9.38 8.09 8.67
N ASN A 166 -8.72 7.37 9.58
CA ASN A 166 -8.45 7.84 10.94
C ASN A 166 -7.58 9.10 10.95
N PHE A 167 -6.55 9.13 10.10
CA PHE A 167 -5.70 10.30 9.95
C PHE A 167 -6.50 11.52 9.44
N LEU A 168 -7.32 11.34 8.38
CA LEU A 168 -8.17 12.42 7.87
C LEU A 168 -9.19 12.87 8.93
N ASN A 169 -9.78 11.95 9.68
CA ASN A 169 -10.71 12.27 10.76
C ASN A 169 -10.02 13.04 11.90
N SER A 170 -8.76 12.70 12.24
CA SER A 170 -7.99 13.48 13.21
C SER A 170 -7.67 14.91 12.74
N MET A 171 -7.76 15.16 11.44
CA MET A 171 -7.66 16.47 10.81
C MET A 171 -9.00 17.20 10.68
N GLY A 172 -10.10 16.60 11.16
CA GLY A 172 -11.44 17.17 11.10
C GLY A 172 -12.30 16.73 9.92
N ALA A 173 -11.92 15.67 9.17
CA ALA A 173 -12.80 15.05 8.20
C ALA A 173 -13.93 14.27 8.88
N ASP A 174 -14.96 13.89 8.11
CA ASP A 174 -16.09 13.08 8.55
C ASP A 174 -16.20 11.85 7.65
N ILE A 175 -15.46 10.79 8.03
CA ILE A 175 -15.33 9.54 7.26
C ILE A 175 -15.77 8.37 8.14
N MET A 176 -16.72 7.58 7.65
CA MET A 176 -17.26 6.40 8.33
C MET A 176 -17.21 5.18 7.41
N GLY A 177 -17.10 3.98 7.99
CA GLY A 177 -17.15 2.70 7.27
C GLY A 177 -15.82 2.27 6.65
N ALA A 178 -14.70 2.96 6.89
CA ALA A 178 -13.38 2.49 6.48
C ALA A 178 -13.09 1.08 7.05
N GLY A 179 -12.54 0.19 6.21
CA GLY A 179 -12.38 -1.23 6.53
C GLY A 179 -13.57 -2.10 6.14
N THR A 180 -14.65 -1.51 5.62
CA THR A 180 -15.77 -2.21 4.99
C THR A 180 -15.80 -1.94 3.49
N ASP A 181 -16.71 -2.57 2.76
CA ASP A 181 -16.91 -2.35 1.33
C ASP A 181 -17.66 -1.06 1.00
N VAL A 182 -18.22 -0.38 2.01
CA VAL A 182 -18.93 0.89 1.84
C VAL A 182 -18.34 1.94 2.76
N ILE A 183 -17.79 3.00 2.18
CA ILE A 183 -17.24 4.13 2.93
C ILE A 183 -18.09 5.37 2.64
N LYS A 184 -18.49 6.08 3.70
CA LYS A 184 -19.22 7.33 3.62
C LYS A 184 -18.31 8.48 4.01
N VAL A 185 -18.24 9.50 3.17
CA VAL A 185 -17.44 10.70 3.38
C VAL A 185 -18.35 11.92 3.29
N LYS A 186 -18.53 12.61 4.40
CA LYS A 186 -19.17 13.92 4.38
C LYS A 186 -18.08 14.98 4.28
N GLY A 187 -18.07 15.67 3.15
CA GLY A 187 -17.03 16.65 2.89
C GLY A 187 -17.09 17.84 3.84
N VAL A 188 -15.92 18.38 4.17
CA VAL A 188 -15.76 19.49 5.12
C VAL A 188 -15.11 20.69 4.44
N SER A 189 -15.45 21.90 4.91
CA SER A 189 -14.90 23.15 4.36
C SER A 189 -13.42 23.32 4.69
N GLN A 190 -12.98 22.87 5.86
CA GLN A 190 -11.60 22.98 6.32
C GLN A 190 -11.13 21.71 7.01
N LEU A 191 -9.85 21.42 6.84
CA LEU A 191 -9.09 20.45 7.62
C LEU A 191 -8.00 21.22 8.37
N HIS A 192 -7.59 20.70 9.52
CA HIS A 192 -6.54 21.32 10.36
C HIS A 192 -5.33 20.40 10.50
N GLY A 193 -4.22 20.92 11.01
CA GLY A 193 -3.04 20.12 11.32
C GLY A 193 -3.28 19.21 12.52
N THR A 194 -2.53 18.11 12.56
CA THR A 194 -2.61 17.12 13.63
C THR A 194 -1.27 16.44 13.86
N GLU A 195 -1.08 15.83 15.01
CA GLU A 195 -0.01 14.87 15.26
C GLU A 195 -0.59 13.45 15.08
N TYR A 196 0.10 12.64 14.29
CA TYR A 196 -0.37 11.30 13.96
C TYR A 196 0.79 10.29 13.91
N SER A 197 0.51 9.05 14.33
CA SER A 197 1.43 7.92 14.18
C SER A 197 0.83 6.93 13.20
N VAL A 198 1.55 6.65 12.11
CA VAL A 198 1.13 5.63 11.15
C VAL A 198 1.21 4.22 11.77
N ILE A 199 0.32 3.35 11.34
CA ILE A 199 0.31 1.95 11.79
C ILE A 199 1.58 1.20 11.35
N PRO A 200 1.97 0.13 12.07
CA PRO A 200 3.02 -0.78 11.63
C PRO A 200 2.69 -1.43 10.28
N ASP A 201 3.73 -1.69 9.49
CA ASP A 201 3.59 -2.33 8.19
C ASP A 201 3.47 -3.85 8.33
N GLN A 202 2.32 -4.39 7.95
CA GLN A 202 2.06 -5.82 7.95
C GLN A 202 2.95 -6.60 6.97
N ILE A 203 3.40 -5.98 5.89
CA ILE A 203 4.24 -6.64 4.87
C ILE A 203 5.68 -6.72 5.37
N GLU A 204 6.20 -5.67 6.00
CA GLU A 204 7.50 -5.73 6.65
C GLU A 204 7.52 -6.78 7.76
N ALA A 205 6.54 -6.74 8.67
CA ALA A 205 6.40 -7.73 9.73
C ALA A 205 6.31 -9.16 9.17
N GLY A 206 5.43 -9.39 8.20
CA GLY A 206 5.27 -10.69 7.54
C GLY A 206 6.55 -11.16 6.83
N THR A 207 7.31 -10.25 6.23
CA THR A 207 8.60 -10.57 5.60
C THR A 207 9.60 -11.09 6.62
N PHE A 208 9.71 -10.46 7.80
CA PHE A 208 10.57 -10.97 8.87
C PHE A 208 10.07 -12.29 9.47
N MET A 209 8.74 -12.51 9.55
CA MET A 209 8.18 -13.80 9.95
C MET A 209 8.62 -14.93 9.01
N VAL A 210 8.52 -14.68 7.68
CA VAL A 210 8.98 -15.65 6.67
C VAL A 210 10.49 -15.83 6.71
N ALA A 211 11.26 -14.75 6.91
CA ALA A 211 12.72 -14.84 7.03
C ALA A 211 13.14 -15.71 8.23
N ALA A 212 12.49 -15.54 9.40
CA ALA A 212 12.75 -16.38 10.57
C ALA A 212 12.42 -17.85 10.28
N ALA A 213 11.30 -18.13 9.61
CA ALA A 213 10.95 -19.48 9.19
C ALA A 213 12.02 -20.06 8.25
N ALA A 214 12.41 -19.33 7.20
CA ALA A 214 13.34 -19.82 6.18
C ALA A 214 14.77 -20.06 6.71
N THR A 215 15.16 -19.39 7.78
CA THR A 215 16.52 -19.47 8.37
C THR A 215 16.59 -20.24 9.68
N CYS A 216 15.51 -20.94 10.07
CA CYS A 216 15.39 -21.61 11.37
C CYS A 216 15.66 -20.66 12.56
N GLY A 217 15.32 -19.39 12.40
CA GLY A 217 15.54 -18.33 13.39
C GLY A 217 14.46 -18.31 14.48
N ASP A 218 14.74 -17.59 15.56
CA ASP A 218 13.79 -17.29 16.65
C ASP A 218 13.78 -15.79 16.86
N ILE A 219 12.66 -15.14 16.50
CA ILE A 219 12.52 -13.68 16.59
C ILE A 219 11.21 -13.29 17.27
N THR A 220 11.23 -12.18 17.97
CA THR A 220 10.02 -11.48 18.45
C THR A 220 9.86 -10.15 17.74
N LEU A 221 8.80 -10.04 16.96
CA LEU A 221 8.37 -8.79 16.35
C LEU A 221 7.62 -7.96 17.38
N LYS A 222 8.05 -6.73 17.60
CA LYS A 222 7.45 -5.81 18.58
C LYS A 222 6.68 -4.69 17.90
N ASN A 223 5.67 -4.17 18.60
CA ASN A 223 4.84 -3.07 18.10
C ASN A 223 4.22 -3.38 16.74
N VAL A 224 3.72 -4.58 16.55
CA VAL A 224 2.93 -4.99 15.38
C VAL A 224 1.45 -5.05 15.75
N ILE A 225 0.58 -5.13 14.76
CA ILE A 225 -0.85 -5.36 14.98
C ILE A 225 -1.15 -6.80 14.56
N PRO A 226 -1.26 -7.75 15.50
CA PRO A 226 -1.40 -9.18 15.20
C PRO A 226 -2.58 -9.48 14.25
N LYS A 227 -3.68 -8.75 14.40
CA LYS A 227 -4.86 -8.88 13.54
C LYS A 227 -4.56 -8.60 12.06
N HIS A 228 -3.64 -7.68 11.76
CA HIS A 228 -3.24 -7.40 10.38
C HIS A 228 -2.38 -8.52 9.78
N LEU A 229 -1.75 -9.34 10.63
CA LEU A 229 -0.90 -10.47 10.24
C LEU A 229 -1.66 -11.80 10.12
N GLU A 230 -2.96 -11.83 10.42
CA GLU A 230 -3.75 -13.06 10.52
C GLU A 230 -3.67 -13.95 9.26
N PRO A 231 -3.81 -13.45 8.02
CA PRO A 231 -3.70 -14.27 6.82
C PRO A 231 -2.30 -14.90 6.66
N ILE A 232 -1.25 -14.17 7.04
CA ILE A 232 0.13 -14.61 6.98
C ILE A 232 0.39 -15.66 8.07
N THR A 233 -0.01 -15.35 9.31
CA THR A 233 0.12 -16.24 10.47
C THR A 233 -0.59 -17.57 10.24
N ALA A 234 -1.81 -17.54 9.70
CA ALA A 234 -2.57 -18.75 9.40
C ALA A 234 -1.84 -19.66 8.41
N LYS A 235 -1.23 -19.10 7.37
CA LYS A 235 -0.46 -19.87 6.39
C LYS A 235 0.86 -20.40 6.97
N LEU A 236 1.58 -19.61 7.75
CA LEU A 236 2.79 -20.04 8.42
C LEU A 236 2.53 -21.17 9.42
N ARG A 237 1.49 -21.04 10.26
CA ARG A 237 1.07 -22.12 11.17
C ARG A 237 0.70 -23.40 10.42
N LYS A 238 -0.02 -23.25 9.30
CA LYS A 238 -0.46 -24.40 8.48
C LYS A 238 0.70 -25.23 7.94
N ILE A 239 1.83 -24.62 7.59
CA ILE A 239 3.03 -25.34 7.14
C ILE A 239 3.92 -25.84 8.28
N GLY A 240 3.58 -25.54 9.54
CA GLY A 240 4.29 -26.01 10.72
C GLY A 240 5.24 -25.00 11.36
N VAL A 241 5.22 -23.73 10.94
CA VAL A 241 5.97 -22.66 11.65
C VAL A 241 5.31 -22.39 13.00
N TYR A 242 6.12 -22.31 14.06
CA TYR A 242 5.63 -21.88 15.36
C TYR A 242 5.46 -20.37 15.37
N VAL A 243 4.23 -19.92 15.60
CA VAL A 243 3.88 -18.50 15.71
C VAL A 243 3.05 -18.32 16.98
N GLU A 244 3.57 -17.55 17.92
CA GLU A 244 2.95 -17.20 19.18
C GLU A 244 2.58 -15.70 19.15
N ILE A 245 1.33 -15.40 19.49
CA ILE A 245 0.88 -14.05 19.75
C ILE A 245 0.83 -13.91 21.26
N GLU A 246 1.64 -13.03 21.81
CA GLU A 246 1.66 -12.79 23.25
C GLU A 246 0.38 -12.08 23.67
N ASP A 247 -0.33 -12.63 24.63
CA ASP A 247 -1.56 -12.02 25.16
C ASP A 247 -1.28 -10.63 25.74
N ASP A 248 -2.20 -9.70 25.52
CA ASP A 248 -2.16 -8.31 25.99
C ASP A 248 -0.92 -7.50 25.51
N THR A 249 -0.23 -7.97 24.48
CA THR A 249 0.90 -7.25 23.87
C THR A 249 0.74 -7.12 22.36
N ASP A 250 1.45 -6.16 21.78
CA ASP A 250 1.59 -6.01 20.33
C ASP A 250 2.82 -6.78 19.80
N ASN A 251 3.09 -7.98 20.39
CA ASN A 251 4.25 -8.80 20.04
C ASN A 251 3.84 -10.11 19.38
N VAL A 252 4.63 -10.53 18.40
CA VAL A 252 4.48 -11.83 17.72
C VAL A 252 5.85 -12.52 17.68
N ARG A 253 5.95 -13.68 18.32
CA ARG A 253 7.15 -14.54 18.27
C ARG A 253 7.02 -15.57 17.17
N VAL A 254 8.07 -15.73 16.39
CA VAL A 254 8.17 -16.72 15.30
C VAL A 254 9.40 -17.55 15.49
N VAL A 255 9.22 -18.88 15.49
CA VAL A 255 10.34 -19.83 15.59
C VAL A 255 10.37 -20.72 14.36
N GLY A 256 11.45 -20.63 13.61
CA GLY A 256 11.70 -21.45 12.43
C GLY A 256 12.11 -22.88 12.77
N ARG A 257 11.90 -23.79 11.80
CA ARG A 257 12.23 -25.22 11.89
C ARG A 257 12.91 -25.68 10.60
N PRO A 258 13.67 -26.77 10.62
CA PRO A 258 14.38 -27.26 9.43
C PRO A 258 13.48 -27.72 8.28
N HIS A 259 12.25 -28.17 8.58
CA HIS A 259 11.35 -28.75 7.57
C HIS A 259 9.94 -28.21 7.73
N TYR A 260 9.30 -27.94 6.61
CA TYR A 260 7.92 -27.48 6.51
C TYR A 260 7.15 -28.31 5.47
N GLU A 261 5.85 -28.40 5.64
CA GLU A 261 4.96 -28.98 4.65
C GLU A 261 4.54 -27.95 3.60
N GLY A 262 4.29 -28.41 2.38
CA GLY A 262 3.74 -27.56 1.33
C GLY A 262 2.31 -27.09 1.64
N THR A 263 1.91 -25.97 1.05
CA THR A 263 0.53 -25.47 1.13
C THR A 263 0.19 -24.58 -0.04
N ASP A 264 -1.08 -24.56 -0.43
CA ASP A 264 -1.55 -23.68 -1.47
C ASP A 264 -1.78 -22.26 -0.93
N ILE A 265 -1.35 -21.28 -1.73
CA ILE A 265 -1.53 -19.86 -1.51
C ILE A 265 -2.39 -19.30 -2.65
N LYS A 266 -3.38 -18.49 -2.29
CA LYS A 266 -4.12 -17.66 -3.25
C LYS A 266 -4.15 -16.25 -2.73
N THR A 267 -3.60 -15.32 -3.51
CA THR A 267 -3.67 -13.89 -3.17
C THR A 267 -5.10 -13.38 -3.36
N SER A 268 -5.52 -12.47 -2.50
CA SER A 268 -6.85 -11.86 -2.56
C SER A 268 -6.82 -10.48 -1.89
N PRO A 269 -7.76 -9.57 -2.22
CA PRO A 269 -7.93 -8.35 -1.46
C PRO A 269 -8.14 -8.64 0.03
N HIS A 270 -7.79 -7.67 0.89
CA HIS A 270 -7.95 -7.83 2.34
C HIS A 270 -9.41 -8.20 2.71
N PRO A 271 -9.63 -9.14 3.64
CA PRO A 271 -8.68 -9.80 4.55
C PRO A 271 -8.03 -11.09 4.00
N GLY A 272 -7.96 -11.28 2.70
CA GLY A 272 -7.27 -12.41 2.10
C GLY A 272 -5.75 -12.31 2.18
N PHE A 273 -5.05 -13.34 1.64
CA PHE A 273 -3.58 -13.36 1.64
C PHE A 273 -3.02 -12.25 0.75
N PRO A 274 -2.19 -11.34 1.29
CA PRO A 274 -1.75 -10.17 0.54
C PRO A 274 -0.78 -10.53 -0.59
N THR A 275 -1.00 -9.94 -1.76
CA THR A 275 -0.15 -10.16 -2.94
C THR A 275 1.31 -9.75 -2.69
N ASP A 276 1.56 -8.78 -1.79
CA ASP A 276 2.92 -8.33 -1.46
C ASP A 276 3.70 -9.34 -0.59
N MET A 277 3.03 -10.34 -0.02
CA MET A 277 3.65 -11.47 0.68
C MET A 277 3.83 -12.71 -0.20
N GLN A 278 3.35 -12.68 -1.44
CA GLN A 278 3.41 -13.81 -2.36
C GLN A 278 4.86 -14.22 -2.68
N PRO A 279 5.81 -13.31 -3.00
CA PRO A 279 7.20 -13.69 -3.27
C PRO A 279 7.91 -14.35 -2.08
N GLN A 280 7.74 -13.79 -0.88
CA GLN A 280 8.35 -14.30 0.35
C GLN A 280 7.84 -15.70 0.67
N MET A 281 6.51 -15.90 0.59
CA MET A 281 5.92 -17.21 0.83
C MET A 281 6.33 -18.23 -0.23
N THR A 282 6.40 -17.84 -1.52
CA THR A 282 6.87 -18.73 -2.58
C THR A 282 8.31 -19.19 -2.34
N THR A 283 9.18 -18.29 -1.86
CA THR A 283 10.57 -18.63 -1.50
C THR A 283 10.62 -19.68 -0.37
N LEU A 284 9.80 -19.52 0.67
CA LEU A 284 9.70 -20.48 1.76
C LEU A 284 9.16 -21.83 1.28
N LEU A 285 8.13 -21.82 0.44
CA LEU A 285 7.53 -23.03 -0.14
C LEU A 285 8.48 -23.76 -1.11
N ALA A 286 9.41 -23.05 -1.74
CA ALA A 286 10.43 -23.68 -2.57
C ALA A 286 11.40 -24.58 -1.79
N MET A 287 11.46 -24.44 -0.46
CA MET A 287 12.24 -25.28 0.45
C MET A 287 11.36 -26.16 1.35
N SER A 288 10.06 -26.29 1.07
CA SER A 288 9.13 -27.10 1.85
C SER A 288 8.97 -28.48 1.23
N ASN A 289 8.55 -29.47 2.03
CA ASN A 289 8.27 -30.82 1.52
C ASN A 289 7.05 -30.80 0.58
N GLY A 290 7.13 -31.56 -0.52
CA GLY A 290 6.01 -31.77 -1.44
C GLY A 290 5.80 -30.65 -2.46
N THR A 291 4.57 -30.49 -2.88
CA THR A 291 4.19 -29.53 -3.94
C THR A 291 3.19 -28.53 -3.40
N SER A 292 3.41 -27.27 -3.73
CA SER A 292 2.50 -26.15 -3.40
C SER A 292 2.05 -25.43 -4.66
N MET A 293 0.83 -24.90 -4.64
CA MET A 293 0.30 -24.07 -5.71
C MET A 293 0.12 -22.62 -5.22
N VAL A 294 0.72 -21.69 -5.95
CA VAL A 294 0.60 -20.26 -5.67
C VAL A 294 -0.19 -19.60 -6.78
N THR A 295 -1.39 -19.11 -6.47
CA THR A 295 -2.29 -18.44 -7.41
C THR A 295 -2.29 -16.95 -7.15
N GLU A 296 -1.94 -16.14 -8.16
CA GLU A 296 -2.00 -14.68 -8.12
C GLU A 296 -3.33 -14.18 -8.71
N SER A 297 -4.11 -13.47 -7.89
CA SER A 297 -5.43 -12.98 -8.32
C SER A 297 -5.46 -11.47 -8.55
N ILE A 298 -4.40 -10.72 -8.16
CA ILE A 298 -4.38 -9.26 -8.18
C ILE A 298 -3.64 -8.74 -9.43
N PHE A 299 -2.44 -9.27 -9.71
CA PHE A 299 -1.58 -8.80 -10.80
C PHE A 299 -1.34 -9.87 -11.86
N ASP A 300 -1.20 -9.43 -13.12
CA ASP A 300 -1.01 -10.35 -14.25
C ASP A 300 0.42 -10.89 -14.35
N THR A 301 1.43 -10.11 -13.94
CA THR A 301 2.86 -10.42 -14.16
C THR A 301 3.67 -10.41 -12.86
N ARG A 302 3.10 -10.97 -11.76
CA ARG A 302 3.74 -10.93 -10.44
C ARG A 302 4.90 -11.93 -10.28
N PHE A 303 5.01 -12.94 -11.14
CA PHE A 303 5.98 -14.04 -11.00
C PHE A 303 7.37 -13.78 -11.61
N LYS A 304 7.72 -12.56 -11.99
CA LYS A 304 9.04 -12.24 -12.57
C LYS A 304 10.22 -12.65 -11.69
N TYR A 305 10.08 -12.60 -10.37
CA TYR A 305 11.13 -13.01 -9.42
C TYR A 305 11.41 -14.53 -9.46
N VAL A 306 10.51 -15.34 -10.02
CA VAL A 306 10.66 -16.80 -10.10
C VAL A 306 11.88 -17.18 -10.92
N ASP A 307 12.23 -16.42 -11.95
CA ASP A 307 13.41 -16.69 -12.75
C ASP A 307 14.70 -16.59 -11.92
N GLU A 308 14.75 -15.66 -10.95
CA GLU A 308 15.87 -15.57 -10.01
C GLU A 308 15.90 -16.75 -9.03
N LEU A 309 14.74 -17.19 -8.53
CA LEU A 309 14.66 -18.38 -7.68
C LEU A 309 15.08 -19.65 -8.43
N ARG A 310 14.70 -19.79 -9.70
CA ARG A 310 15.16 -20.91 -10.56
C ARG A 310 16.68 -20.91 -10.74
N ARG A 311 17.29 -19.74 -10.90
CA ARG A 311 18.76 -19.62 -10.95
C ARG A 311 19.42 -20.06 -9.65
N MET A 312 18.71 -19.94 -8.51
CA MET A 312 19.15 -20.47 -7.22
C MET A 312 18.84 -21.96 -7.03
N GLY A 313 18.25 -22.64 -8.02
CA GLY A 313 17.95 -24.07 -7.97
C GLY A 313 16.50 -24.42 -7.57
N ALA A 314 15.59 -23.46 -7.45
CA ALA A 314 14.20 -23.75 -7.16
C ALA A 314 13.49 -24.47 -8.33
N ASP A 315 12.67 -25.48 -8.00
CA ASP A 315 11.80 -26.15 -8.97
C ASP A 315 10.40 -25.49 -8.96
N ILE A 316 10.24 -24.48 -9.79
CA ILE A 316 9.01 -23.72 -9.91
C ILE A 316 8.58 -23.68 -11.38
N THR A 317 7.36 -24.03 -11.68
CA THR A 317 6.74 -23.89 -13.03
C THR A 317 5.65 -22.84 -12.94
N VAL A 318 5.72 -21.82 -13.82
CA VAL A 318 4.71 -20.75 -13.88
C VAL A 318 3.90 -20.89 -15.15
N ASP A 319 2.59 -20.88 -15.00
CA ASP A 319 1.63 -20.77 -16.09
C ASP A 319 0.63 -19.65 -15.77
N SER A 320 0.73 -18.57 -16.54
CA SER A 320 -0.11 -17.38 -16.40
C SER A 320 -0.09 -16.82 -14.94
N ARG A 321 -1.15 -17.04 -14.20
CA ARG A 321 -1.34 -16.58 -12.82
C ARG A 321 -1.15 -17.67 -11.77
N VAL A 322 -0.59 -18.80 -12.14
CA VAL A 322 -0.36 -19.93 -11.23
C VAL A 322 1.10 -20.36 -11.27
N ALA A 323 1.70 -20.51 -10.13
CA ALA A 323 3.01 -21.14 -9.96
C ALA A 323 2.85 -22.47 -9.22
N VAL A 324 3.38 -23.54 -9.79
CA VAL A 324 3.54 -24.83 -9.12
C VAL A 324 4.96 -24.89 -8.58
N VAL A 325 5.08 -24.99 -7.27
CA VAL A 325 6.33 -24.97 -6.52
C VAL A 325 6.59 -26.36 -5.95
N ARG A 326 7.65 -27.03 -6.37
CA ARG A 326 8.10 -28.29 -5.80
C ARG A 326 9.29 -28.00 -4.88
N GLY A 327 9.21 -28.49 -3.67
CA GLY A 327 10.24 -28.25 -2.68
C GLY A 327 11.57 -28.90 -3.07
N VAL A 328 12.65 -28.18 -2.80
CA VAL A 328 14.04 -28.65 -2.92
C VAL A 328 14.72 -28.57 -1.55
N ASP A 329 15.78 -29.34 -1.35
CA ASP A 329 16.47 -29.38 -0.06
C ASP A 329 17.12 -28.04 0.33
N HIS A 330 17.60 -27.30 -0.65
CA HIS A 330 18.22 -25.99 -0.43
C HIS A 330 18.25 -25.14 -1.71
N LEU A 331 18.39 -23.84 -1.54
CA LEU A 331 18.65 -22.89 -2.60
C LEU A 331 20.13 -22.48 -2.58
N CYS A 332 20.77 -22.45 -3.75
CA CYS A 332 22.16 -22.06 -3.89
C CYS A 332 22.34 -20.54 -3.90
N LEU A 333 23.49 -20.06 -3.42
CA LEU A 333 23.89 -18.67 -3.62
C LEU A 333 24.11 -18.36 -5.10
N LEU A 334 23.59 -17.21 -5.54
CA LEU A 334 23.98 -16.65 -6.85
C LEU A 334 25.32 -15.94 -6.69
N TYR A 335 26.38 -16.51 -7.26
CA TYR A 335 27.59 -15.75 -7.47
C TYR A 335 27.35 -14.84 -8.71
N THR A 336 27.06 -13.56 -8.47
CA THR A 336 27.21 -12.58 -9.53
C THR A 336 28.71 -12.42 -9.76
N SER A 337 29.18 -12.79 -10.95
CA SER A 337 30.54 -12.45 -11.37
C SER A 337 30.72 -10.93 -11.30
N PRO A 338 31.88 -10.42 -10.85
CA PRO A 338 32.14 -8.99 -10.77
C PRO A 338 32.07 -8.31 -12.13
#